data_5a5bd607b5188df519190ecad295fe30
#
_entry.id   5a5bd607b5188df519190ecad295fe30
#
_cell.length_a   1.000
_cell.length_b   1.000
_cell.length_c   1.000
_cell.angle_alpha   90.00
_cell.angle_beta   90.00
_cell.angle_gamma   90.00
#
_symmetry.space_group_name_H-M   'P 1'
#
loop_
_entity.id
_entity.type
_entity.pdbx_description
1 polymer ?
#
loop_
_entity_poly.entity_id
_entity_poly.type
_entity_poly.pdbx_seq_one_letter_code
_entity_poly.pdbx_strand_id
1 'polypeptide(L)'
;MTRLFSPSPLLHSIAVVLMLAWSEAHTQTQADTLDILQKSAPKMFIDCGMCDQDYIRTEIPFVNFVRDRKQADVHAMITEMYTGSGGTEYTLTLMGHLGFDGINDTLKYNANKTDTQDMTRKGLVGVLKKGLVRYVIHSPLSEYLSVSYAKPTAASKVSDKWDYWVFSTSFNSWFNGESQYKSDQVWGGITASRVTEDWKFRFSVNMSYNDNKYEFQTDDTTTIVSRSISRSQWFNGSLVKSITDHWSVGLFANVNSATYSNIDIAASARPGIEYNIFPYGESTRRQLRIGYQIGVNARRYIDTTIYFKKSEILYSHYLSASLTLRQPWGSTSVTLSGSQYLHDLSKNSLGISGNMSIRVFEGLSLNIYGGYSAVHDQLSLAKISLTAEEVYQQRRELAKSYSYWASFGLSYTFGSIFNNIVNARFGNEGSGGTTITVSD
;
A
#
# COMPACT_ATOMS: atom_id res chain seq x y z
N MET A 1 -65.31 -66.68 -3.37
CA MET A 1 -65.60 -65.42 -4.01
C MET A 1 -65.21 -64.28 -3.10
N THR A 2 -63.97 -63.83 -3.18
CA THR A 2 -63.38 -62.71 -2.38
C THR A 2 -63.22 -61.54 -3.33
N ARG A 3 -64.02 -60.49 -3.18
CA ARG A 3 -63.86 -59.24 -3.91
C ARG A 3 -62.79 -58.39 -3.21
N LEU A 4 -61.64 -58.16 -3.86
CA LEU A 4 -60.66 -57.18 -3.52
C LEU A 4 -61.16 -55.77 -3.80
N PHE A 5 -61.30 -54.97 -2.75
CA PHE A 5 -61.59 -53.52 -2.91
C PHE A 5 -60.29 -52.85 -3.41
N SER A 6 -60.33 -52.30 -4.61
CA SER A 6 -59.31 -51.38 -5.13
C SER A 6 -59.56 -50.00 -4.53
N PRO A 7 -58.53 -49.32 -3.96
CA PRO A 7 -58.72 -47.96 -3.47
C PRO A 7 -58.91 -47.01 -4.61
N SER A 8 -59.88 -46.11 -4.46
CA SER A 8 -60.27 -45.15 -5.49
C SER A 8 -59.12 -44.14 -5.85
N PRO A 9 -59.02 -43.77 -7.12
CA PRO A 9 -57.96 -42.84 -7.57
C PRO A 9 -57.97 -41.43 -6.87
N LEU A 10 -59.13 -41.07 -6.28
CA LEU A 10 -59.27 -39.82 -5.52
C LEU A 10 -58.44 -39.79 -4.24
N LEU A 11 -58.27 -40.92 -3.54
CA LEU A 11 -57.46 -41.00 -2.32
C LEU A 11 -55.95 -40.82 -2.63
N HIS A 12 -55.47 -41.31 -3.77
CA HIS A 12 -54.09 -41.13 -4.20
C HIS A 12 -53.80 -39.69 -4.59
N SER A 13 -54.74 -38.99 -5.25
CA SER A 13 -54.59 -37.58 -5.63
C SER A 13 -54.54 -36.63 -4.41
N ILE A 14 -55.35 -36.90 -3.38
CA ILE A 14 -55.39 -36.12 -2.14
C ILE A 14 -54.06 -36.33 -1.33
N ALA A 15 -53.52 -37.53 -1.28
CA ALA A 15 -52.28 -37.83 -0.61
C ALA A 15 -51.08 -37.15 -1.28
N VAL A 16 -51.03 -37.09 -2.62
CA VAL A 16 -49.96 -36.39 -3.37
C VAL A 16 -50.04 -34.88 -3.18
N VAL A 17 -51.24 -34.29 -3.18
CA VAL A 17 -51.39 -32.83 -2.93
C VAL A 17 -51.02 -32.47 -1.49
N LEU A 18 -51.36 -33.29 -0.50
CA LEU A 18 -50.92 -33.06 0.89
C LEU A 18 -49.43 -33.22 1.07
N MET A 19 -48.77 -34.18 0.39
CA MET A 19 -47.30 -34.29 0.44
C MET A 19 -46.60 -33.11 -0.24
N LEU A 20 -47.11 -32.58 -1.33
CA LEU A 20 -46.56 -31.39 -1.99
C LEU A 20 -46.72 -30.13 -1.12
N ALA A 21 -47.91 -29.95 -0.49
CA ALA A 21 -48.15 -28.84 0.42
C ALA A 21 -47.25 -28.91 1.70
N TRP A 22 -46.94 -30.11 2.20
CA TRP A 22 -46.05 -30.32 3.32
C TRP A 22 -44.58 -30.01 2.95
N SER A 23 -44.15 -30.33 1.73
CA SER A 23 -42.82 -30.02 1.25
C SER A 23 -42.61 -28.51 1.07
N GLU A 24 -43.57 -27.77 0.59
CA GLU A 24 -43.49 -26.30 0.46
C GLU A 24 -43.49 -25.60 1.82
N ALA A 25 -44.33 -26.05 2.78
CA ALA A 25 -44.35 -25.49 4.13
C ALA A 25 -43.05 -25.69 4.90
N HIS A 26 -42.37 -26.83 4.77
CA HIS A 26 -41.08 -27.09 5.40
C HIS A 26 -39.94 -26.28 4.77
N THR A 27 -39.98 -26.07 3.45
CA THR A 27 -38.94 -25.25 2.76
C THR A 27 -39.08 -23.78 3.13
N GLN A 28 -40.29 -23.29 3.28
CA GLN A 28 -40.55 -21.89 3.65
C GLN A 28 -40.15 -21.59 5.10
N THR A 29 -40.41 -22.52 6.05
CA THR A 29 -39.99 -22.38 7.46
C THR A 29 -38.47 -22.39 7.64
N GLN A 30 -37.74 -23.19 6.85
CA GLN A 30 -36.29 -23.22 6.87
C GLN A 30 -35.69 -21.94 6.27
N ALA A 31 -36.24 -21.41 5.19
CA ALA A 31 -35.81 -20.16 4.59
C ALA A 31 -36.01 -18.98 5.54
N ASP A 32 -37.16 -18.90 6.21
CA ASP A 32 -37.45 -17.86 7.21
C ASP A 32 -36.50 -17.90 8.42
N THR A 33 -36.16 -19.11 8.88
CA THR A 33 -35.21 -19.27 10.02
C THR A 33 -33.81 -18.83 9.64
N LEU A 34 -33.33 -19.16 8.44
CA LEU A 34 -32.01 -18.73 7.95
C LEU A 34 -31.95 -17.23 7.77
N ASP A 35 -33.01 -16.60 7.27
CA ASP A 35 -33.09 -15.14 7.09
C ASP A 35 -33.07 -14.40 8.45
N ILE A 36 -33.76 -14.92 9.46
CA ILE A 36 -33.74 -14.39 10.83
C ILE A 36 -32.33 -14.52 11.45
N LEU A 37 -31.69 -15.67 11.28
CA LEU A 37 -30.31 -15.89 11.77
C LEU A 37 -29.33 -14.97 11.10
N GLN A 38 -29.42 -14.78 9.78
CA GLN A 38 -28.55 -13.89 9.04
C GLN A 38 -28.74 -12.43 9.47
N LYS A 39 -29.99 -12.00 9.71
CA LYS A 39 -30.30 -10.65 10.24
C LYS A 39 -29.74 -10.41 11.64
N SER A 40 -29.62 -11.45 12.46
CA SER A 40 -29.07 -11.38 13.83
C SER A 40 -27.54 -11.47 13.88
N ALA A 41 -26.87 -11.74 12.76
CA ALA A 41 -25.42 -11.80 12.68
C ALA A 41 -24.79 -10.43 12.99
N PRO A 42 -23.63 -10.39 13.72
CA PRO A 42 -22.94 -9.15 14.00
C PRO A 42 -22.63 -8.36 12.72
N LYS A 43 -22.84 -7.06 12.74
CA LYS A 43 -22.52 -6.17 11.63
C LYS A 43 -21.05 -5.78 11.70
N MET A 44 -20.29 -6.00 10.65
CA MET A 44 -18.87 -5.71 10.58
C MET A 44 -18.56 -4.66 9.51
N PHE A 45 -17.77 -3.67 9.89
CA PHE A 45 -17.13 -2.75 8.97
C PHE A 45 -15.65 -3.09 8.84
N ILE A 46 -15.17 -3.27 7.58
CA ILE A 46 -13.76 -3.52 7.29
C ILE A 46 -13.10 -2.24 6.82
N ASP A 47 -12.09 -1.80 7.56
CA ASP A 47 -11.22 -0.69 7.22
C ASP A 47 -9.86 -1.21 6.74
N CYS A 48 -9.79 -1.53 5.46
CA CYS A 48 -8.60 -2.05 4.81
C CYS A 48 -8.57 -1.63 3.35
N GLY A 49 -7.62 -0.78 2.98
CA GLY A 49 -7.51 -0.26 1.61
C GLY A 49 -6.90 -1.25 0.61
N MET A 50 -6.23 -2.31 1.08
CA MET A 50 -5.50 -3.26 0.23
C MET A 50 -5.98 -4.71 0.34
N CYS A 51 -6.98 -4.97 1.19
CA CYS A 51 -7.53 -6.30 1.35
C CYS A 51 -8.43 -6.67 0.17
N ASP A 52 -8.38 -7.95 -0.21
CA ASP A 52 -9.38 -8.54 -1.11
C ASP A 52 -10.72 -8.66 -0.36
N GLN A 53 -11.49 -7.56 -0.38
CA GLN A 53 -12.74 -7.46 0.37
C GLN A 53 -13.79 -8.46 -0.11
N ASP A 54 -13.81 -8.77 -1.41
CA ASP A 54 -14.75 -9.73 -1.98
C ASP A 54 -14.44 -11.15 -1.51
N TYR A 55 -13.17 -11.49 -1.44
CA TYR A 55 -12.72 -12.75 -0.85
C TYR A 55 -13.08 -12.84 0.64
N ILE A 56 -12.87 -11.77 1.41
CA ILE A 56 -13.23 -11.73 2.83
C ILE A 56 -14.74 -11.94 3.02
N ARG A 57 -15.58 -11.26 2.22
CA ARG A 57 -17.05 -11.41 2.27
C ARG A 57 -17.50 -12.83 1.96
N THR A 58 -16.89 -13.43 0.95
CA THR A 58 -17.19 -14.81 0.55
C THR A 58 -16.79 -15.82 1.63
N GLU A 59 -15.64 -15.62 2.26
CA GLU A 59 -15.08 -16.55 3.23
C GLU A 59 -15.64 -16.40 4.65
N ILE A 60 -16.27 -15.27 4.96
CA ILE A 60 -16.84 -14.96 6.29
C ILE A 60 -18.34 -14.67 6.16
N PRO A 61 -19.17 -15.67 5.83
CA PRO A 61 -20.61 -15.48 5.61
C PRO A 61 -21.43 -15.32 6.91
N PHE A 62 -20.82 -15.52 8.07
CA PHE A 62 -21.46 -15.48 9.39
C PHE A 62 -21.45 -14.09 10.07
N VAL A 63 -21.15 -13.03 9.31
CA VAL A 63 -21.29 -11.63 9.73
C VAL A 63 -21.98 -10.83 8.62
N ASN A 64 -22.62 -9.72 8.98
CA ASN A 64 -23.20 -8.79 8.03
C ASN A 64 -22.21 -7.66 7.74
N PHE A 65 -21.68 -7.59 6.53
CA PHE A 65 -20.78 -6.51 6.15
C PHE A 65 -21.57 -5.22 5.92
N VAL A 66 -21.17 -4.16 6.60
CA VAL A 66 -21.74 -2.82 6.47
C VAL A 66 -20.76 -1.85 5.85
N ARG A 67 -21.30 -0.83 5.20
CA ARG A 67 -20.55 0.17 4.46
C ARG A 67 -19.96 1.26 5.35
N ASP A 68 -20.58 1.51 6.48
CA ASP A 68 -20.17 2.59 7.39
C ASP A 68 -19.89 2.06 8.78
N ARG A 69 -18.81 2.56 9.41
CA ARG A 69 -18.37 2.16 10.74
C ARG A 69 -19.38 2.46 11.84
N LYS A 70 -20.20 3.51 11.68
CA LYS A 70 -21.21 3.90 12.66
C LYS A 70 -22.39 2.92 12.73
N GLN A 71 -22.54 2.10 11.69
CA GLN A 71 -23.58 1.07 11.59
C GLN A 71 -23.05 -0.32 12.01
N ALA A 72 -21.76 -0.41 12.31
CA ALA A 72 -21.10 -1.67 12.65
C ALA A 72 -21.16 -1.96 14.14
N ASP A 73 -21.38 -3.21 14.47
CA ASP A 73 -21.18 -3.77 15.81
C ASP A 73 -19.70 -4.05 16.06
N VAL A 74 -18.94 -4.32 14.98
CA VAL A 74 -17.50 -4.57 15.00
C VAL A 74 -16.82 -3.76 13.90
N HIS A 75 -15.86 -2.92 14.25
CA HIS A 75 -14.98 -2.24 13.31
C HIS A 75 -13.64 -2.97 13.26
N ALA A 76 -13.34 -3.61 12.13
CA ALA A 76 -12.07 -4.26 11.88
C ALA A 76 -11.14 -3.31 11.09
N MET A 77 -10.20 -2.67 11.80
CA MET A 77 -9.17 -1.82 11.20
C MET A 77 -7.92 -2.66 10.96
N ILE A 78 -7.50 -2.78 9.71
CA ILE A 78 -6.32 -3.56 9.31
C ILE A 78 -5.25 -2.60 8.82
N THR A 79 -4.11 -2.58 9.52
CA THR A 79 -2.94 -1.79 9.17
C THR A 79 -1.78 -2.71 8.83
N GLU A 80 -0.85 -2.22 8.00
CA GLU A 80 0.32 -2.99 7.59
C GLU A 80 1.61 -2.27 7.93
N MET A 81 2.66 -3.07 8.13
CA MET A 81 4.02 -2.61 8.28
C MET A 81 4.98 -3.61 7.63
N TYR A 82 5.93 -3.11 6.85
CA TYR A 82 6.95 -3.98 6.25
C TYR A 82 7.88 -4.52 7.32
N THR A 83 8.06 -5.84 7.30
CA THR A 83 9.01 -6.51 8.19
C THR A 83 10.44 -6.36 7.69
N GLY A 84 11.39 -6.59 8.57
CA GLY A 84 12.81 -6.59 8.22
C GLY A 84 13.19 -7.62 7.16
N SER A 85 12.46 -8.72 7.10
CA SER A 85 12.61 -9.77 6.09
C SER A 85 11.96 -9.43 4.74
N GLY A 86 11.41 -8.23 4.58
CA GLY A 86 10.74 -7.79 3.35
C GLY A 86 9.33 -8.34 3.17
N GLY A 87 8.79 -9.09 4.14
CA GLY A 87 7.39 -9.45 4.24
C GLY A 87 6.54 -8.33 4.81
N THR A 88 5.30 -8.62 5.15
CA THR A 88 4.34 -7.65 5.69
C THR A 88 3.69 -8.18 6.97
N GLU A 89 3.80 -7.43 8.06
CA GLU A 89 3.00 -7.65 9.26
C GLU A 89 1.69 -6.89 9.11
N TYR A 90 0.58 -7.61 9.16
CA TYR A 90 -0.76 -7.05 9.25
C TYR A 90 -1.20 -7.02 10.70
N THR A 91 -1.61 -5.85 11.19
CA THR A 91 -2.20 -5.67 12.51
C THR A 91 -3.70 -5.47 12.34
N LEU A 92 -4.49 -6.42 12.84
CA LEU A 92 -5.95 -6.42 12.82
C LEU A 92 -6.44 -5.92 14.17
N THR A 93 -6.95 -4.70 14.22
CA THR A 93 -7.57 -4.13 15.43
C THR A 93 -9.08 -4.25 15.31
N LEU A 94 -9.68 -5.11 16.11
CA LEU A 94 -11.12 -5.28 16.22
C LEU A 94 -11.64 -4.41 17.36
N MET A 95 -12.55 -3.50 17.04
CA MET A 95 -13.15 -2.57 17.99
C MET A 95 -14.66 -2.84 18.05
N GLY A 96 -15.14 -3.23 19.22
CA GLY A 96 -16.57 -3.40 19.48
C GLY A 96 -17.28 -2.07 19.63
N HIS A 97 -18.49 -1.98 19.08
CA HIS A 97 -19.39 -0.85 19.17
C HIS A 97 -20.80 -1.32 19.54
N LEU A 98 -21.69 -0.39 19.89
CA LEU A 98 -23.06 -0.69 20.24
C LEU A 98 -23.15 -1.75 21.37
N GLY A 99 -23.74 -2.89 21.11
CA GLY A 99 -23.85 -3.98 22.09
C GLY A 99 -22.53 -4.66 22.46
N PHE A 100 -21.42 -4.35 21.77
CA PHE A 100 -20.08 -4.92 21.97
C PHE A 100 -19.07 -3.90 22.50
N ASP A 101 -19.51 -2.79 23.06
CA ASP A 101 -18.62 -1.77 23.61
C ASP A 101 -17.66 -2.39 24.65
N GLY A 102 -16.36 -2.06 24.52
CA GLY A 102 -15.30 -2.58 25.39
C GLY A 102 -14.76 -3.95 24.99
N ILE A 103 -15.39 -4.67 24.07
CA ILE A 103 -14.86 -5.92 23.51
C ILE A 103 -13.91 -5.56 22.35
N ASN A 104 -12.65 -5.33 22.70
CA ASN A 104 -11.61 -5.02 21.71
C ASN A 104 -10.57 -6.12 21.66
N ASP A 105 -9.96 -6.31 20.49
CA ASP A 105 -8.86 -7.26 20.30
C ASP A 105 -7.88 -6.75 19.26
N THR A 106 -6.62 -7.19 19.36
CA THR A 106 -5.59 -6.90 18.38
C THR A 106 -4.84 -8.17 18.04
N LEU A 107 -4.94 -8.57 16.80
CA LEU A 107 -4.31 -9.76 16.25
C LEU A 107 -3.29 -9.38 15.19
N LYS A 108 -2.29 -10.25 14.99
CA LYS A 108 -1.26 -10.03 13.98
C LYS A 108 -1.19 -11.21 13.02
N TYR A 109 -0.93 -10.88 11.75
CA TYR A 109 -0.62 -11.86 10.72
C TYR A 109 0.64 -11.41 9.97
N ASN A 110 1.63 -12.31 9.89
CA ASN A 110 2.86 -12.05 9.17
C ASN A 110 2.86 -12.81 7.84
N ALA A 111 2.79 -12.09 6.74
CA ALA A 111 2.99 -12.63 5.40
C ALA A 111 4.47 -12.55 5.02
N ASN A 112 5.03 -13.62 4.47
CA ASN A 112 6.40 -13.63 3.96
C ASN A 112 6.48 -12.88 2.63
N LYS A 113 7.67 -12.40 2.27
CA LYS A 113 7.91 -11.76 0.97
C LYS A 113 7.59 -12.67 -0.23
N THR A 114 7.73 -13.97 -0.03
CA THR A 114 7.51 -15.01 -1.06
C THR A 114 6.08 -15.53 -1.09
N ASP A 115 5.22 -15.10 -0.17
CA ASP A 115 3.83 -15.51 -0.16
C ASP A 115 3.10 -14.93 -1.37
N THR A 116 2.28 -15.76 -2.01
CA THR A 116 1.38 -15.28 -3.08
C THR A 116 0.24 -14.46 -2.48
N GLN A 117 -0.42 -13.66 -3.30
CA GLN A 117 -1.62 -12.92 -2.88
C GLN A 117 -2.67 -13.87 -2.29
N ASP A 118 -2.82 -15.07 -2.85
CA ASP A 118 -3.76 -16.08 -2.35
C ASP A 118 -3.37 -16.60 -0.96
N MET A 119 -2.09 -16.83 -0.70
CA MET A 119 -1.59 -17.22 0.63
C MET A 119 -1.83 -16.10 1.64
N THR A 120 -1.53 -14.87 1.27
CA THR A 120 -1.72 -13.68 2.12
C THR A 120 -3.20 -13.47 2.48
N ARG A 121 -4.12 -13.48 1.50
CA ARG A 121 -5.56 -13.29 1.76
C ARG A 121 -6.15 -14.43 2.61
N LYS A 122 -5.75 -15.68 2.37
CA LYS A 122 -6.15 -16.85 3.20
C LYS A 122 -5.68 -16.72 4.64
N GLY A 123 -4.42 -16.33 4.85
CA GLY A 123 -3.85 -16.12 6.17
C GLY A 123 -4.56 -15.00 6.93
N LEU A 124 -4.80 -13.87 6.27
CA LEU A 124 -5.50 -12.74 6.83
C LEU A 124 -6.94 -13.09 7.25
N VAL A 125 -7.69 -13.76 6.36
CA VAL A 125 -9.04 -14.26 6.66
C VAL A 125 -9.02 -15.26 7.83
N GLY A 126 -8.03 -16.14 7.89
CA GLY A 126 -7.88 -17.10 8.99
C GLY A 126 -7.71 -16.42 10.35
N VAL A 127 -6.93 -15.31 10.41
CA VAL A 127 -6.76 -14.54 11.63
C VAL A 127 -8.03 -13.73 11.96
N LEU A 128 -8.68 -13.14 10.94
CA LEU A 128 -9.92 -12.40 11.11
C LEU A 128 -11.05 -13.29 11.64
N LYS A 129 -11.22 -14.51 11.11
CA LYS A 129 -12.16 -15.52 11.63
C LYS A 129 -11.95 -15.79 13.13
N LYS A 130 -10.69 -15.94 13.56
CA LYS A 130 -10.35 -16.17 14.99
C LYS A 130 -10.77 -15.00 15.88
N GLY A 131 -10.51 -13.76 15.46
CA GLY A 131 -10.92 -12.57 16.20
C GLY A 131 -12.43 -12.40 16.29
N LEU A 132 -13.16 -12.77 15.23
CA LEU A 132 -14.61 -12.67 15.18
C LEU A 132 -15.36 -13.65 16.09
N VAL A 133 -14.72 -14.77 16.51
CA VAL A 133 -15.36 -15.73 17.42
C VAL A 133 -15.92 -15.05 18.67
N ARG A 134 -15.22 -14.06 19.23
CA ARG A 134 -15.65 -13.33 20.44
C ARG A 134 -16.97 -12.58 20.27
N TYR A 135 -17.28 -12.16 19.06
CA TYR A 135 -18.51 -11.42 18.73
C TYR A 135 -19.64 -12.37 18.34
N VAL A 136 -19.31 -13.40 17.54
CA VAL A 136 -20.30 -14.38 17.06
C VAL A 136 -20.87 -15.21 18.20
N ILE A 137 -20.08 -15.54 19.23
CA ILE A 137 -20.50 -16.32 20.38
C ILE A 137 -21.62 -15.65 21.21
N HIS A 138 -21.75 -14.32 21.09
CA HIS A 138 -22.81 -13.54 21.72
C HIS A 138 -24.04 -13.31 20.82
N SER A 139 -24.09 -13.97 19.67
CA SER A 139 -25.22 -13.92 18.74
C SER A 139 -25.94 -15.28 18.68
N PRO A 140 -27.16 -15.34 18.16
CA PRO A 140 -27.85 -16.61 17.92
C PRO A 140 -27.08 -17.59 17.01
N LEU A 141 -26.11 -17.10 16.27
CA LEU A 141 -25.23 -17.94 15.44
C LEU A 141 -24.23 -18.78 16.27
N SER A 142 -24.12 -18.55 17.58
CA SER A 142 -23.24 -19.31 18.47
C SER A 142 -23.50 -20.81 18.45
N GLU A 143 -24.75 -21.24 18.26
CA GLU A 143 -25.14 -22.65 18.19
C GLU A 143 -24.58 -23.37 16.94
N TYR A 144 -24.25 -22.60 15.90
CA TYR A 144 -23.66 -23.11 14.65
C TYR A 144 -22.14 -22.94 14.61
N LEU A 145 -21.53 -22.39 15.66
CA LEU A 145 -20.09 -22.18 15.74
C LEU A 145 -19.41 -23.42 16.32
N SER A 146 -18.58 -24.06 15.54
CA SER A 146 -17.68 -25.11 16.04
C SER A 146 -16.22 -24.63 16.03
N VAL A 147 -15.53 -24.77 17.15
CA VAL A 147 -14.11 -24.46 17.29
C VAL A 147 -13.32 -25.75 17.44
N SER A 148 -12.45 -26.05 16.50
CA SER A 148 -11.56 -27.21 16.55
C SER A 148 -10.14 -26.78 16.84
N TYR A 149 -9.45 -27.52 17.71
CA TYR A 149 -8.03 -27.35 17.99
C TYR A 149 -7.21 -28.42 17.26
N ALA A 150 -6.44 -27.98 16.26
CA ALA A 150 -5.44 -28.82 15.63
C ALA A 150 -4.16 -28.83 16.50
N LYS A 151 -3.79 -29.99 17.07
CA LYS A 151 -2.55 -30.11 17.84
C LYS A 151 -1.37 -29.71 16.95
N PRO A 152 -0.52 -28.74 17.37
CA PRO A 152 0.66 -28.40 16.60
C PRO A 152 1.56 -29.62 16.43
N THR A 153 1.92 -29.94 15.21
CA THR A 153 3.06 -30.83 14.97
C THR A 153 4.27 -30.11 15.55
N ALA A 154 5.09 -30.78 16.34
CA ALA A 154 6.22 -30.20 17.05
C ALA A 154 6.98 -29.22 16.11
N ALA A 155 7.04 -27.96 16.50
CA ALA A 155 7.77 -26.97 15.75
C ALA A 155 9.23 -27.41 15.72
N SER A 156 9.75 -27.77 14.56
CA SER A 156 11.20 -27.90 14.39
C SER A 156 11.82 -26.57 14.76
N LYS A 157 12.86 -26.55 15.59
CA LYS A 157 13.65 -25.35 15.84
C LYS A 157 14.20 -24.90 14.49
N VAL A 158 13.54 -23.91 13.88
CA VAL A 158 14.04 -23.28 12.66
C VAL A 158 15.23 -22.43 13.07
N SER A 159 16.44 -22.92 12.77
CA SER A 159 17.65 -22.10 12.88
C SER A 159 17.70 -21.16 11.67
N ASP A 160 17.65 -19.86 11.92
CA ASP A 160 17.87 -18.87 10.85
C ASP A 160 19.38 -18.82 10.51
N LYS A 161 19.74 -19.47 9.40
CA LYS A 161 21.13 -19.51 8.90
C LYS A 161 21.61 -18.17 8.39
N TRP A 162 20.71 -17.21 8.13
CA TRP A 162 21.00 -15.91 7.53
C TRP A 162 21.09 -14.78 8.57
N ASP A 163 20.86 -15.07 9.84
CA ASP A 163 20.89 -14.08 10.93
C ASP A 163 20.11 -12.80 10.57
N TYR A 164 18.85 -12.99 10.19
CA TYR A 164 17.90 -11.93 9.76
C TYR A 164 18.29 -11.18 8.48
N TRP A 165 19.35 -11.61 7.75
CA TRP A 165 19.64 -11.01 6.45
C TRP A 165 18.69 -11.49 5.38
N VAL A 166 18.18 -10.51 4.61
CA VAL A 166 17.32 -10.74 3.45
C VAL A 166 17.91 -10.05 2.25
N PHE A 167 18.09 -10.82 1.19
CA PHE A 167 18.58 -10.33 -0.10
C PHE A 167 17.45 -10.40 -1.12
N SER A 168 17.36 -9.36 -1.97
CA SER A 168 16.38 -9.32 -3.05
C SER A 168 17.02 -8.73 -4.29
N THR A 169 16.78 -9.34 -5.43
CA THR A 169 17.12 -8.78 -6.73
C THR A 169 15.86 -8.63 -7.57
N SER A 170 15.81 -7.57 -8.38
CA SER A 170 14.70 -7.28 -9.28
C SER A 170 15.24 -6.81 -10.62
N PHE A 171 14.57 -7.20 -11.68
CA PHE A 171 14.78 -6.72 -13.03
C PHE A 171 13.42 -6.49 -13.67
N ASN A 172 13.23 -5.34 -14.29
CA ASN A 172 11.99 -4.95 -14.93
C ASN A 172 12.30 -4.26 -16.25
N SER A 173 11.40 -4.41 -17.21
CA SER A 173 11.46 -3.71 -18.48
C SER A 173 10.07 -3.28 -18.92
N TRP A 174 10.00 -2.15 -19.59
CA TRP A 174 8.79 -1.62 -20.20
C TRP A 174 9.12 -1.15 -21.59
N PHE A 175 8.40 -1.68 -22.57
CA PHE A 175 8.55 -1.30 -23.98
C PHE A 175 7.21 -0.77 -24.45
N ASN A 176 7.22 0.42 -25.01
CA ASN A 176 6.06 1.06 -25.61
C ASN A 176 6.47 1.62 -26.96
N GLY A 177 5.65 1.43 -27.99
CA GLY A 177 5.96 1.91 -29.32
C GLY A 177 4.74 2.10 -30.19
N GLU A 178 4.80 3.13 -30.99
CA GLU A 178 3.87 3.48 -32.07
C GLU A 178 4.68 3.99 -33.26
N SER A 179 4.03 4.34 -34.36
CA SER A 179 4.69 4.69 -35.61
C SER A 179 5.73 5.82 -35.49
N GLN A 180 5.49 6.79 -34.60
CA GLN A 180 6.32 7.99 -34.45
C GLN A 180 7.06 8.09 -33.10
N TYR A 181 6.80 7.15 -32.17
CA TYR A 181 7.39 7.17 -30.84
C TYR A 181 7.75 5.75 -30.39
N LYS A 182 8.94 5.61 -29.82
CA LYS A 182 9.37 4.39 -29.13
C LYS A 182 10.01 4.74 -27.81
N SER A 183 9.67 3.98 -26.77
CA SER A 183 10.22 4.14 -25.42
C SER A 183 10.60 2.79 -24.86
N ASP A 184 11.90 2.60 -24.63
CA ASP A 184 12.48 1.42 -24.03
C ASP A 184 12.98 1.80 -22.63
N GLN A 185 12.38 1.20 -21.59
CA GLN A 185 12.76 1.42 -20.21
C GLN A 185 13.20 0.12 -19.58
N VAL A 186 14.37 0.13 -18.96
CA VAL A 186 14.91 -1.01 -18.22
C VAL A 186 15.38 -0.54 -16.85
N TRP A 187 14.94 -1.21 -15.80
CA TRP A 187 15.40 -0.90 -14.45
C TRP A 187 15.49 -2.14 -13.59
N GLY A 188 16.38 -2.10 -12.63
CA GLY A 188 16.59 -3.21 -11.71
C GLY A 188 17.41 -2.81 -10.51
N GLY A 189 17.50 -3.72 -9.56
CA GLY A 189 18.27 -3.46 -8.36
C GLY A 189 18.49 -4.68 -7.49
N ILE A 190 19.42 -4.50 -6.56
CA ILE A 190 19.73 -5.47 -5.52
C ILE A 190 19.56 -4.78 -4.19
N THR A 191 18.89 -5.43 -3.24
CA THR A 191 18.77 -4.95 -1.86
C THR A 191 19.27 -6.00 -0.90
N ALA A 192 19.94 -5.56 0.16
CA ALA A 192 20.30 -6.36 1.32
C ALA A 192 19.78 -5.64 2.56
N SER A 193 19.02 -6.31 3.40
CA SER A 193 18.48 -5.74 4.63
C SER A 193 18.57 -6.71 5.80
N ARG A 194 18.84 -6.18 6.97
CA ARG A 194 18.77 -6.89 8.25
C ARG A 194 18.09 -6.00 9.25
N VAL A 195 17.06 -6.48 9.89
CA VAL A 195 16.33 -5.73 10.91
C VAL A 195 16.14 -6.62 12.15
N THR A 196 16.63 -6.12 13.26
CA THR A 196 16.42 -6.68 14.59
C THR A 196 15.79 -5.61 15.49
N GLU A 197 15.52 -5.89 16.73
CA GLU A 197 15.02 -4.89 17.70
C GLU A 197 15.99 -3.73 17.87
N ASP A 198 17.32 -4.00 17.90
CA ASP A 198 18.35 -3.02 18.15
C ASP A 198 18.87 -2.34 16.89
N TRP A 199 18.93 -3.07 15.77
CA TRP A 199 19.63 -2.64 14.57
C TRP A 199 18.81 -2.77 13.31
N LYS A 200 18.95 -1.78 12.43
CA LYS A 200 18.41 -1.80 11.08
C LYS A 200 19.51 -1.46 10.07
N PHE A 201 19.83 -2.42 9.23
CA PHE A 201 20.75 -2.27 8.09
C PHE A 201 19.92 -2.35 6.81
N ARG A 202 20.16 -1.44 5.89
CA ARG A 202 19.59 -1.52 4.55
C ARG A 202 20.58 -0.98 3.54
N PHE A 203 20.86 -1.78 2.53
CA PHE A 203 21.69 -1.43 1.39
C PHE A 203 20.92 -1.70 0.11
N SER A 204 20.98 -0.78 -0.83
CA SER A 204 20.36 -0.98 -2.14
C SER A 204 21.23 -0.39 -3.25
N VAL A 205 21.39 -1.13 -4.32
CA VAL A 205 21.93 -0.67 -5.60
C VAL A 205 20.81 -0.74 -6.61
N ASN A 206 20.56 0.34 -7.31
CA ASN A 206 19.55 0.38 -8.34
C ASN A 206 20.11 1.05 -9.59
N MET A 207 19.59 0.66 -10.75
CA MET A 207 19.92 1.25 -12.03
C MET A 207 18.67 1.43 -12.88
N SER A 208 18.66 2.48 -13.67
CA SER A 208 17.65 2.65 -14.72
C SER A 208 18.27 3.16 -16.01
N TYR A 209 17.70 2.74 -17.12
CA TYR A 209 18.02 3.14 -18.46
C TYR A 209 16.74 3.43 -19.20
N ASN A 210 16.64 4.63 -19.78
CA ASN A 210 15.52 5.06 -20.59
C ASN A 210 16.05 5.50 -21.96
N ASP A 211 15.45 5.00 -23.03
CA ASP A 211 15.75 5.35 -24.42
C ASP A 211 14.45 5.72 -25.13
N ASN A 212 14.26 7.00 -25.38
CA ASN A 212 13.09 7.51 -26.08
C ASN A 212 13.49 7.99 -27.46
N LYS A 213 12.84 7.45 -28.50
CA LYS A 213 13.05 7.81 -29.90
C LYS A 213 11.77 8.41 -30.45
N TYR A 214 11.89 9.60 -31.06
CA TYR A 214 10.81 10.30 -31.74
C TYR A 214 11.16 10.45 -33.22
N GLU A 215 10.21 10.18 -34.10
CA GLU A 215 10.33 10.33 -35.54
C GLU A 215 9.23 11.30 -36.02
N PHE A 216 9.67 12.43 -36.56
CA PHE A 216 8.74 13.46 -37.09
C PHE A 216 8.95 13.61 -38.57
N GLN A 217 7.90 13.48 -39.36
CA GLN A 217 7.91 13.79 -40.77
C GLN A 217 7.58 15.27 -40.94
N THR A 218 8.51 16.05 -41.49
CA THR A 218 8.36 17.49 -41.63
C THR A 218 7.78 17.87 -43.02
N ASP A 219 8.07 17.02 -44.02
CA ASP A 219 7.53 17.07 -45.37
C ASP A 219 7.60 15.66 -46.00
N ASP A 220 7.16 15.49 -47.24
CA ASP A 220 7.09 14.19 -47.92
C ASP A 220 8.46 13.49 -48.07
N THR A 221 9.56 14.17 -47.78
CA THR A 221 10.93 13.65 -48.01
C THR A 221 11.82 13.73 -46.79
N THR A 222 11.45 14.49 -45.76
CA THR A 222 12.31 14.75 -44.58
C THR A 222 11.76 14.16 -43.30
N THR A 223 12.45 13.18 -42.74
CA THR A 223 12.15 12.64 -41.40
C THR A 223 13.22 13.10 -40.40
N ILE A 224 12.81 13.78 -39.37
CA ILE A 224 13.64 14.17 -38.23
C ILE A 224 13.54 13.07 -37.18
N VAL A 225 14.69 12.51 -36.78
CA VAL A 225 14.78 11.53 -35.71
C VAL A 225 15.43 12.17 -34.50
N SER A 226 14.71 12.23 -33.40
CA SER A 226 15.24 12.70 -32.14
C SER A 226 15.30 11.57 -31.13
N ARG A 227 16.45 11.40 -30.44
CA ARG A 227 16.67 10.35 -29.46
C ARG A 227 17.14 10.91 -28.14
N SER A 228 16.51 10.50 -27.07
CA SER A 228 16.85 10.91 -25.71
C SER A 228 17.20 9.70 -24.86
N ILE A 229 18.45 9.63 -24.39
CA ILE A 229 18.91 8.56 -23.52
C ILE A 229 19.15 9.15 -22.12
N SER A 230 18.47 8.57 -21.10
CA SER A 230 18.68 8.89 -19.70
C SER A 230 19.14 7.67 -18.92
N ARG A 231 20.18 7.84 -18.13
CA ARG A 231 20.75 6.80 -17.27
C ARG A 231 20.83 7.30 -15.85
N SER A 232 20.46 6.44 -14.92
CA SER A 232 20.70 6.70 -13.51
C SER A 232 21.10 5.44 -12.76
N GLN A 233 22.00 5.62 -11.79
CA GLN A 233 22.49 4.56 -10.93
C GLN A 233 22.61 5.15 -9.53
N TRP A 234 22.16 4.41 -8.53
CA TRP A 234 22.29 4.87 -7.15
C TRP A 234 22.49 3.72 -6.17
N PHE A 235 23.36 3.99 -5.24
CA PHE A 235 23.55 3.19 -4.04
C PHE A 235 22.98 3.97 -2.86
N ASN A 236 22.20 3.31 -2.01
CA ASN A 236 21.75 3.84 -0.73
C ASN A 236 22.14 2.86 0.36
N GLY A 237 22.80 3.36 1.39
CA GLY A 237 23.15 2.63 2.59
C GLY A 237 22.56 3.32 3.82
N SER A 238 21.96 2.56 4.72
CA SER A 238 21.53 3.06 6.02
C SER A 238 21.85 2.05 7.12
N LEU A 239 22.39 2.57 8.20
CA LEU A 239 22.70 1.88 9.42
C LEU A 239 22.02 2.64 10.55
N VAL A 240 21.04 2.04 11.23
CA VAL A 240 20.30 2.67 12.31
C VAL A 240 20.38 1.81 13.55
N LYS A 241 20.64 2.43 14.69
CA LYS A 241 20.62 1.81 16.01
C LYS A 241 19.49 2.40 16.84
N SER A 242 18.66 1.53 17.39
CA SER A 242 17.66 1.87 18.40
C SER A 242 18.37 2.18 19.72
N ILE A 243 18.09 3.33 20.31
CA ILE A 243 18.67 3.73 21.61
C ILE A 243 17.64 3.56 22.73
N THR A 244 16.40 4.01 22.47
CA THR A 244 15.26 3.85 23.35
C THR A 244 13.99 3.69 22.50
N ASP A 245 12.84 3.55 23.14
CA ASP A 245 11.52 3.53 22.47
C ASP A 245 11.21 4.81 21.68
N HIS A 246 11.98 5.88 21.88
CA HIS A 246 11.78 7.18 21.24
C HIS A 246 12.97 7.66 20.43
N TRP A 247 14.20 7.23 20.75
CA TRP A 247 15.43 7.73 20.15
C TRP A 247 16.12 6.70 19.28
N SER A 248 16.57 7.13 18.11
CA SER A 248 17.43 6.36 17.23
C SER A 248 18.57 7.23 16.69
N VAL A 249 19.70 6.61 16.41
CA VAL A 249 20.81 7.23 15.69
C VAL A 249 21.10 6.46 14.42
N GLY A 250 21.56 7.15 13.39
CA GLY A 250 21.81 6.52 12.11
C GLY A 250 22.99 7.11 11.35
N LEU A 251 23.52 6.31 10.43
CA LEU A 251 24.47 6.74 9.40
C LEU A 251 23.87 6.42 8.04
N PHE A 252 23.80 7.43 7.19
CA PHE A 252 23.23 7.34 5.85
C PHE A 252 24.31 7.64 4.81
N ALA A 253 24.46 6.77 3.84
CA ALA A 253 25.37 6.94 2.71
C ALA A 253 24.57 6.84 1.40
N ASN A 254 24.90 7.71 0.46
CA ASN A 254 24.35 7.67 -0.87
C ASN A 254 25.46 7.90 -1.89
N VAL A 255 25.44 7.12 -2.98
CA VAL A 255 26.26 7.38 -4.17
C VAL A 255 25.34 7.32 -5.37
N ASN A 256 25.39 8.33 -6.22
CA ASN A 256 24.55 8.38 -7.41
C ASN A 256 25.25 8.97 -8.63
N SER A 257 24.81 8.53 -9.81
CA SER A 257 25.12 9.07 -11.13
C SER A 257 23.80 9.25 -11.89
N ALA A 258 23.59 10.40 -12.52
CA ALA A 258 22.35 10.68 -13.25
C ALA A 258 22.59 11.69 -14.36
N THR A 259 22.35 11.28 -15.60
CA THR A 259 22.53 12.15 -16.80
C THR A 259 21.56 13.32 -16.78
N TYR A 260 20.31 13.10 -16.38
CA TYR A 260 19.29 14.15 -16.29
C TYR A 260 19.72 15.30 -15.37
N SER A 261 20.27 15.00 -14.20
CA SER A 261 20.66 15.98 -13.18
C SER A 261 22.10 16.48 -13.34
N ASN A 262 22.78 16.20 -14.47
CA ASN A 262 24.17 16.60 -14.73
C ASN A 262 25.17 16.05 -13.69
N ILE A 263 24.89 14.89 -13.09
CA ILE A 263 25.75 14.25 -12.09
C ILE A 263 26.51 13.10 -12.71
N ASP A 264 27.84 13.21 -12.83
CA ASP A 264 28.72 12.11 -13.19
C ASP A 264 28.85 11.14 -12.01
N ILE A 265 29.21 11.64 -10.84
CA ILE A 265 29.17 10.91 -9.58
C ILE A 265 28.97 11.88 -8.41
N ALA A 266 28.08 11.55 -7.51
CA ALA A 266 27.91 12.23 -6.24
C ALA A 266 27.92 11.21 -5.11
N ALA A 267 28.69 11.47 -4.06
CA ALA A 267 28.76 10.63 -2.87
C ALA A 267 28.48 11.46 -1.62
N SER A 268 27.64 10.96 -0.74
CA SER A 268 27.34 11.62 0.54
C SER A 268 27.35 10.66 1.71
N ALA A 269 27.76 11.19 2.87
CA ALA A 269 27.68 10.50 4.15
C ALA A 269 27.08 11.44 5.19
N ARG A 270 26.06 10.98 5.91
CA ARG A 270 25.29 11.79 6.85
C ARG A 270 24.97 11.01 8.11
N PRO A 271 25.65 11.25 9.24
CA PRO A 271 25.15 10.87 10.56
C PRO A 271 23.86 11.63 10.87
N GLY A 272 22.99 11.00 11.64
CA GLY A 272 21.72 11.60 12.01
C GLY A 272 21.17 11.05 13.32
N ILE A 273 20.23 11.79 13.88
CA ILE A 273 19.47 11.44 15.07
C ILE A 273 18.00 11.62 14.78
N GLU A 274 17.19 10.74 15.33
CA GLU A 274 15.73 10.78 15.21
C GLU A 274 15.09 10.65 16.58
N TYR A 275 14.07 11.47 16.82
CA TYR A 275 13.17 11.38 17.96
C TYR A 275 11.75 11.13 17.48
N ASN A 276 11.12 10.06 17.97
CA ASN A 276 9.71 9.80 17.77
C ASN A 276 8.92 10.20 19.03
N ILE A 277 7.97 11.10 18.90
CA ILE A 277 7.15 11.59 20.03
C ILE A 277 6.31 10.44 20.63
N PHE A 278 5.84 9.53 19.78
CA PHE A 278 5.16 8.31 20.22
C PHE A 278 6.16 7.16 20.29
N PRO A 279 5.99 6.21 21.23
CA PRO A 279 6.84 5.01 21.26
C PRO A 279 6.82 4.26 19.92
N TYR A 280 7.95 3.71 19.48
CA TYR A 280 8.02 2.96 18.21
C TYR A 280 7.06 1.76 18.15
N GLY A 281 6.67 1.18 19.30
CA GLY A 281 5.65 0.13 19.38
C GLY A 281 4.27 0.56 18.88
N GLU A 282 3.98 1.87 18.85
CA GLU A 282 2.72 2.42 18.35
C GLU A 282 2.76 2.85 16.88
N SER A 283 3.86 2.66 16.18
CA SER A 283 4.11 3.17 14.82
C SER A 283 3.13 2.66 13.76
N THR A 284 2.43 1.57 14.02
CA THR A 284 1.34 1.07 13.15
C THR A 284 0.11 1.97 13.16
N ARG A 285 -0.13 2.71 14.25
CA ARG A 285 -1.31 3.56 14.45
C ARG A 285 -0.99 5.06 14.47
N ARG A 286 0.12 5.44 15.11
CA ARG A 286 0.55 6.84 15.20
C ARG A 286 2.06 6.94 15.31
N GLN A 287 2.61 7.92 14.62
CA GLN A 287 4.04 8.19 14.60
C GLN A 287 4.25 9.69 14.31
N LEU A 288 5.08 10.36 15.10
CA LEU A 288 5.56 11.71 14.80
C LEU A 288 7.07 11.72 15.01
N ARG A 289 7.80 11.61 13.91
CA ARG A 289 9.26 11.55 13.89
C ARG A 289 9.85 12.90 13.54
N ILE A 290 10.84 13.31 14.31
CA ILE A 290 11.67 14.48 14.02
C ILE A 290 13.08 13.97 13.82
N GLY A 291 13.64 14.15 12.63
CA GLY A 291 14.97 13.69 12.26
C GLY A 291 15.86 14.83 11.86
N TYR A 292 17.11 14.83 12.36
CA TYR A 292 18.14 15.77 11.97
C TYR A 292 19.36 15.00 11.47
N GLN A 293 19.93 15.45 10.36
CA GLN A 293 21.13 14.89 9.75
C GLN A 293 22.08 16.02 9.36
N ILE A 294 23.37 15.78 9.47
CA ILE A 294 24.42 16.67 8.97
C ILE A 294 25.40 15.82 8.17
N GLY A 295 26.00 16.36 7.12
CA GLY A 295 26.97 15.55 6.39
C GLY A 295 27.66 16.26 5.25
N VAL A 296 28.46 15.47 4.56
CA VAL A 296 29.29 15.86 3.43
C VAL A 296 28.75 15.27 2.14
N ASN A 297 28.82 16.05 1.07
CA ASN A 297 28.49 15.66 -0.30
C ASN A 297 29.65 16.01 -1.22
N ALA A 298 30.32 15.00 -1.79
CA ALA A 298 31.31 15.18 -2.84
C ALA A 298 30.63 14.98 -4.20
N ARG A 299 30.74 15.94 -5.11
CA ARG A 299 30.09 15.91 -6.42
C ARG A 299 31.09 16.13 -7.54
N ARG A 300 30.93 15.40 -8.63
CA ARG A 300 31.54 15.62 -9.94
C ARG A 300 30.42 15.70 -10.97
N TYR A 301 30.50 16.70 -11.83
CA TYR A 301 29.47 17.01 -12.82
C TYR A 301 29.89 16.54 -14.21
N ILE A 302 28.93 16.14 -15.05
CA ILE A 302 29.14 15.76 -16.44
C ILE A 302 29.59 17.01 -17.22
N ASP A 303 28.78 18.07 -17.14
CA ASP A 303 29.04 19.37 -17.74
C ASP A 303 29.33 20.43 -16.68
N THR A 304 30.04 21.49 -17.07
CA THR A 304 30.26 22.65 -16.18
C THR A 304 28.93 23.23 -15.74
N THR A 305 28.77 23.45 -14.43
CA THR A 305 27.53 24.01 -13.86
C THR A 305 27.41 25.51 -14.15
N ILE A 306 26.21 26.08 -13.98
CA ILE A 306 25.94 27.53 -14.05
C ILE A 306 26.80 28.34 -13.06
N TYR A 307 27.34 27.67 -12.01
CA TYR A 307 28.29 28.25 -11.04
C TYR A 307 29.76 28.01 -11.41
N PHE A 308 30.03 27.58 -12.65
CA PHE A 308 31.37 27.32 -13.20
C PHE A 308 32.13 26.23 -12.44
N LYS A 309 31.42 25.25 -11.89
CA LYS A 309 32.00 24.10 -11.19
C LYS A 309 31.98 22.84 -12.04
N LYS A 310 33.05 22.03 -11.95
CA LYS A 310 33.14 20.66 -12.48
C LYS A 310 33.09 19.62 -11.35
N SER A 311 33.53 20.05 -10.15
CA SER A 311 33.47 19.22 -8.94
C SER A 311 33.45 20.14 -7.73
N GLU A 312 32.88 19.67 -6.64
CA GLU A 312 32.88 20.39 -5.36
C GLU A 312 32.59 19.44 -4.19
N ILE A 313 32.99 19.89 -3.00
CA ILE A 313 32.65 19.24 -1.74
C ILE A 313 31.79 20.21 -0.94
N LEU A 314 30.61 19.72 -0.55
CA LEU A 314 29.56 20.52 0.07
C LEU A 314 29.22 19.93 1.44
N TYR A 315 29.08 20.77 2.42
CA TYR A 315 28.52 20.40 3.72
C TYR A 315 27.08 20.87 3.80
N SER A 316 26.20 20.01 4.27
CA SER A 316 24.78 20.32 4.36
C SER A 316 24.15 19.70 5.60
N HIS A 317 23.07 20.28 6.06
CA HIS A 317 22.21 19.66 7.04
C HIS A 317 20.80 19.45 6.48
N TYR A 318 20.07 18.55 7.11
CA TYR A 318 18.72 18.16 6.75
C TYR A 318 17.90 17.97 8.01
N LEU A 319 16.73 18.59 8.06
CA LEU A 319 15.74 18.45 9.12
C LEU A 319 14.46 17.93 8.51
N SER A 320 13.81 16.99 9.18
CA SER A 320 12.51 16.47 8.77
C SER A 320 11.59 16.27 9.96
N ALA A 321 10.29 16.48 9.73
CA ALA A 321 9.23 16.13 10.65
C ALA A 321 8.16 15.34 9.88
N SER A 322 7.90 14.11 10.28
CA SER A 322 6.94 13.22 9.62
C SER A 322 5.88 12.77 10.59
N LEU A 323 4.63 13.15 10.33
CA LEU A 323 3.44 12.70 11.04
C LEU A 323 2.74 11.60 10.24
N THR A 324 2.49 10.46 10.86
CA THR A 324 1.62 9.42 10.31
C THR A 324 0.58 9.02 11.36
N LEU A 325 -0.69 9.08 10.98
CA LEU A 325 -1.82 8.68 11.81
C LEU A 325 -2.71 7.71 11.03
N ARG A 326 -3.10 6.62 11.69
CA ARG A 326 -4.11 5.66 11.19
C ARG A 326 -5.13 5.46 12.30
N GLN A 327 -6.30 5.99 12.09
CA GLN A 327 -7.36 6.08 13.08
C GLN A 327 -8.70 5.68 12.47
N PRO A 328 -9.70 5.31 13.27
CA PRO A 328 -11.02 4.96 12.75
C PRO A 328 -11.67 6.04 11.86
N TRP A 329 -11.32 7.31 12.05
CA TRP A 329 -11.83 8.41 11.21
C TRP A 329 -11.08 8.57 9.89
N GLY A 330 -9.95 7.87 9.71
CA GLY A 330 -9.16 7.94 8.49
C GLY A 330 -7.66 7.84 8.72
N SER A 331 -6.90 8.14 7.67
CA SER A 331 -5.44 8.12 7.69
C SER A 331 -4.86 9.43 7.20
N THR A 332 -3.72 9.81 7.77
CA THR A 332 -2.97 11.02 7.40
C THR A 332 -1.49 10.70 7.43
N SER A 333 -0.77 11.13 6.41
CA SER A 333 0.70 11.12 6.42
C SER A 333 1.18 12.46 5.84
N VAL A 334 1.92 13.22 6.63
CA VAL A 334 2.48 14.52 6.24
C VAL A 334 3.93 14.56 6.61
N THR A 335 4.78 14.99 5.68
CA THR A 335 6.21 15.21 5.91
C THR A 335 6.58 16.63 5.55
N LEU A 336 7.18 17.33 6.49
CA LEU A 336 7.88 18.58 6.31
C LEU A 336 9.38 18.29 6.29
N SER A 337 10.12 18.83 5.33
CA SER A 337 11.56 18.62 5.23
C SER A 337 12.25 19.89 4.76
N GLY A 338 13.43 20.12 5.29
CA GLY A 338 14.28 21.24 4.87
C GLY A 338 15.74 20.79 4.79
N SER A 339 16.45 21.28 3.79
CA SER A 339 17.90 21.13 3.63
C SER A 339 18.55 22.46 3.34
N GLN A 340 19.82 22.60 3.77
CA GLN A 340 20.58 23.81 3.57
C GLN A 340 22.07 23.48 3.48
N TYR A 341 22.77 24.16 2.57
CA TYR A 341 24.23 24.07 2.48
C TYR A 341 24.90 25.05 3.45
N LEU A 342 25.88 24.54 4.20
CA LEU A 342 26.52 25.31 5.27
C LEU A 342 27.50 26.39 4.77
N HIS A 343 27.97 26.31 3.52
CA HIS A 343 28.84 27.30 2.90
C HIS A 343 28.10 28.51 2.35
N ASP A 344 26.81 28.35 2.03
CA ASP A 344 25.92 29.41 1.53
C ASP A 344 24.48 29.08 1.95
N LEU A 345 24.01 29.76 2.98
CA LEU A 345 22.68 29.51 3.56
C LEU A 345 21.53 29.90 2.64
N SER A 346 21.79 30.68 1.58
CA SER A 346 20.80 30.96 0.54
C SER A 346 20.49 29.73 -0.34
N LYS A 347 21.40 28.75 -0.34
CA LYS A 347 21.24 27.48 -1.06
C LYS A 347 20.52 26.46 -0.16
N ASN A 348 19.20 26.51 -0.22
CA ASN A 348 18.33 25.71 0.62
C ASN A 348 17.14 25.17 -0.15
N SER A 349 16.48 24.17 0.41
CA SER A 349 15.18 23.72 -0.02
C SER A 349 14.27 23.46 1.17
N LEU A 350 12.98 23.73 1.00
CA LEU A 350 11.93 23.46 1.97
C LEU A 350 10.77 22.79 1.26
N GLY A 351 10.39 21.62 1.74
CA GLY A 351 9.30 20.87 1.15
C GLY A 351 8.27 20.41 2.19
N ILE A 352 7.01 20.43 1.78
CA ILE A 352 5.92 19.76 2.50
C ILE A 352 5.23 18.82 1.51
N SER A 353 4.94 17.61 1.93
CA SER A 353 4.14 16.67 1.14
C SER A 353 3.31 15.79 2.05
N GLY A 354 2.19 15.32 1.55
CA GLY A 354 1.36 14.42 2.33
C GLY A 354 0.13 13.94 1.60
N ASN A 355 -0.50 12.98 2.25
CA ASN A 355 -1.79 12.45 1.88
C ASN A 355 -2.68 12.38 3.12
N MET A 356 -3.96 12.64 2.91
CA MET A 356 -4.98 12.62 3.94
C MET A 356 -6.25 12.00 3.36
N SER A 357 -6.79 11.00 4.04
CA SER A 357 -8.09 10.40 3.73
C SER A 357 -8.93 10.41 4.98
N ILE A 358 -9.96 11.25 5.01
CA ILE A 358 -10.81 11.48 6.19
C ILE A 358 -12.25 11.10 5.87
N ARG A 359 -12.88 10.34 6.77
CA ARG A 359 -14.31 10.11 6.80
C ARG A 359 -14.97 11.22 7.62
N VAL A 360 -15.54 12.21 6.95
CA VAL A 360 -16.11 13.42 7.57
C VAL A 360 -17.39 13.08 8.33
N PHE A 361 -18.31 12.38 7.66
CA PHE A 361 -19.51 11.80 8.25
C PHE A 361 -19.92 10.54 7.48
N GLU A 362 -21.05 9.93 7.82
CA GLU A 362 -21.53 8.70 7.20
C GLU A 362 -21.62 8.83 5.68
N GLY A 363 -20.89 7.98 4.98
CA GLY A 363 -20.82 7.95 3.52
C GLY A 363 -19.95 9.03 2.89
N LEU A 364 -19.54 10.10 3.58
CA LEU A 364 -18.71 11.17 3.02
C LEU A 364 -17.24 11.00 3.38
N SER A 365 -16.41 10.87 2.37
CA SER A 365 -14.96 10.81 2.49
C SER A 365 -14.29 11.94 1.72
N LEU A 366 -13.27 12.53 2.32
CA LEU A 366 -12.41 13.56 1.77
C LEU A 366 -11.01 12.98 1.58
N ASN A 367 -10.46 13.10 0.37
CA ASN A 367 -9.12 12.70 0.04
C ASN A 367 -8.33 13.91 -0.44
N ILE A 368 -7.22 14.20 0.21
CA ILE A 368 -6.29 15.26 -0.16
C ILE A 368 -4.92 14.63 -0.30
N TYR A 369 -4.24 14.96 -1.37
CA TYR A 369 -2.92 14.45 -1.63
C TYR A 369 -2.14 15.54 -2.38
N GLY A 370 -0.92 15.87 -1.91
CA GLY A 370 -0.20 16.95 -2.51
C GLY A 370 1.19 17.19 -1.93
N GLY A 371 1.91 18.08 -2.60
CA GLY A 371 3.20 18.55 -2.15
C GLY A 371 3.55 19.91 -2.75
N TYR A 372 4.35 20.64 -2.00
CA TYR A 372 4.98 21.88 -2.40
C TYR A 372 6.46 21.86 -2.01
N SER A 373 7.30 22.35 -2.86
CA SER A 373 8.74 22.48 -2.59
C SER A 373 9.24 23.83 -3.10
N ALA A 374 9.82 24.63 -2.21
CA ALA A 374 10.64 25.77 -2.57
C ALA A 374 12.08 25.27 -2.78
N VAL A 375 12.71 25.67 -3.90
CA VAL A 375 13.97 25.09 -4.39
C VAL A 375 14.95 26.23 -4.70
N HIS A 376 16.01 26.34 -3.90
CA HIS A 376 17.09 27.31 -4.09
C HIS A 376 18.47 26.62 -4.10
N ASP A 377 18.51 25.28 -4.16
CA ASP A 377 19.69 24.44 -3.98
C ASP A 377 20.11 23.66 -5.25
N GLN A 378 19.63 24.07 -6.43
CA GLN A 378 20.00 23.46 -7.71
C GLN A 378 21.44 23.84 -8.12
N LEU A 379 22.44 23.21 -7.52
CA LEU A 379 23.86 23.45 -7.80
C LEU A 379 24.37 22.71 -9.04
N SER A 380 23.68 21.68 -9.49
CA SER A 380 24.07 20.79 -10.59
C SER A 380 23.67 21.26 -11.98
N LEU A 381 22.88 22.33 -12.11
CA LEU A 381 22.39 22.80 -13.39
C LEU A 381 23.54 23.05 -14.38
N ALA A 382 23.49 22.41 -15.55
CA ALA A 382 24.51 22.58 -16.58
C ALA A 382 24.45 23.97 -17.21
N LYS A 383 25.64 24.56 -17.43
CA LYS A 383 25.80 25.84 -18.15
C LYS A 383 25.79 25.64 -19.67
N ILE A 384 24.71 25.11 -20.20
CA ILE A 384 24.56 24.87 -21.63
C ILE A 384 23.28 25.53 -22.09
N SER A 385 23.33 26.20 -23.27
CA SER A 385 22.11 26.66 -23.93
C SER A 385 21.34 25.45 -24.42
N LEU A 386 20.17 25.21 -23.84
CA LEU A 386 19.28 24.12 -24.28
C LEU A 386 18.57 24.54 -25.57
N THR A 387 18.45 23.62 -26.50
CA THR A 387 17.54 23.77 -27.63
C THR A 387 16.09 23.63 -27.19
N ALA A 388 15.15 24.20 -27.93
CA ALA A 388 13.72 24.05 -27.63
C ALA A 388 13.32 22.53 -27.56
N GLU A 389 13.92 21.71 -28.42
CA GLU A 389 13.72 20.28 -28.45
C GLU A 389 14.17 19.59 -27.16
N GLU A 390 15.36 19.91 -26.62
CA GLU A 390 15.87 19.36 -25.38
C GLU A 390 15.01 19.75 -24.16
N VAL A 391 14.44 20.95 -24.19
CA VAL A 391 13.50 21.44 -23.17
C VAL A 391 12.19 20.63 -23.25
N TYR A 392 11.58 20.49 -24.42
CA TYR A 392 10.34 19.73 -24.60
C TYR A 392 10.51 18.23 -24.25
N GLN A 393 11.64 17.66 -24.58
CA GLN A 393 11.93 16.25 -24.26
C GLN A 393 12.42 16.02 -22.83
N GLN A 394 12.52 17.08 -22.02
CA GLN A 394 13.00 17.01 -20.63
C GLN A 394 14.31 16.24 -20.48
N ARG A 395 15.24 16.45 -21.42
CA ARG A 395 16.53 15.75 -21.43
C ARG A 395 17.43 16.15 -20.26
N ARG A 396 17.23 17.35 -19.71
CA ARG A 396 18.03 17.92 -18.63
C ARG A 396 17.15 18.63 -17.62
N GLU A 397 17.65 18.72 -16.40
CA GLU A 397 16.99 19.45 -15.34
C GLU A 397 17.01 20.96 -15.63
N LEU A 398 15.85 21.60 -15.50
CA LEU A 398 15.66 23.02 -15.67
C LEU A 398 15.68 23.76 -14.32
N ALA A 399 16.10 25.03 -14.34
CA ALA A 399 16.02 25.90 -13.17
C ALA A 399 14.56 26.07 -12.75
N LYS A 400 14.30 25.86 -11.47
CA LYS A 400 12.99 26.09 -10.86
C LYS A 400 13.17 26.71 -9.48
N SER A 401 12.29 27.61 -9.08
CA SER A 401 12.25 28.17 -7.74
C SER A 401 11.25 27.46 -6.85
N TYR A 402 10.27 26.78 -7.44
CA TYR A 402 9.30 25.95 -6.71
C TYR A 402 8.75 24.84 -7.60
N SER A 403 8.15 23.86 -6.98
CA SER A 403 7.30 22.87 -7.63
C SER A 403 6.13 22.54 -6.72
N TYR A 404 4.96 22.24 -7.30
CA TYR A 404 3.81 21.76 -6.56
C TYR A 404 3.01 20.76 -7.38
N TRP A 405 2.29 19.93 -6.67
CA TRP A 405 1.29 19.02 -7.21
C TRP A 405 0.22 18.84 -6.15
N ALA A 406 -1.04 18.76 -6.54
CA ALA A 406 -2.15 18.60 -5.61
C ALA A 406 -3.30 17.87 -6.28
N SER A 407 -3.96 17.04 -5.48
CA SER A 407 -5.22 16.39 -5.84
C SER A 407 -6.18 16.49 -4.68
N PHE A 408 -7.43 16.78 -4.99
CA PHE A 408 -8.53 16.86 -4.05
C PHE A 408 -9.67 15.99 -4.55
N GLY A 409 -10.16 15.08 -3.72
CA GLY A 409 -11.27 14.19 -4.01
C GLY A 409 -12.31 14.21 -2.91
N LEU A 410 -13.57 14.29 -3.30
CA LEU A 410 -14.73 14.14 -2.43
C LEU A 410 -15.54 12.96 -2.94
N SER A 411 -15.85 12.02 -2.04
CA SER A 411 -16.67 10.86 -2.36
C SER A 411 -17.82 10.76 -1.38
N TYR A 412 -19.04 10.70 -1.91
CA TYR A 412 -20.25 10.51 -1.11
C TYR A 412 -20.98 9.26 -1.57
N THR A 413 -21.10 8.29 -0.66
CA THR A 413 -21.74 6.99 -0.91
C THR A 413 -22.98 6.87 -0.03
N PHE A 414 -24.14 6.65 -0.63
CA PHE A 414 -25.42 6.50 0.07
C PHE A 414 -26.20 5.30 -0.48
N GLY A 415 -27.30 4.91 0.18
CA GLY A 415 -28.13 3.77 -0.22
C GLY A 415 -28.03 2.60 0.77
N SER A 416 -28.07 1.35 0.30
CA SER A 416 -28.05 0.16 1.15
C SER A 416 -26.82 0.15 2.09
N ILE A 417 -27.05 -0.17 3.36
CA ILE A 417 -25.99 -0.32 4.35
C ILE A 417 -25.26 -1.66 4.23
N PHE A 418 -25.94 -2.69 3.73
CA PHE A 418 -25.39 -4.04 3.63
C PHE A 418 -24.57 -4.23 2.35
N ASN A 419 -23.48 -4.97 2.47
CA ASN A 419 -22.50 -5.20 1.42
C ASN A 419 -22.00 -6.66 1.45
N ASN A 420 -22.94 -7.62 1.63
CA ASN A 420 -22.61 -9.03 1.76
C ASN A 420 -22.50 -9.76 0.41
N ILE A 421 -23.19 -9.25 -0.63
CA ILE A 421 -23.33 -9.97 -1.89
C ILE A 421 -22.17 -9.65 -2.80
N VAL A 422 -21.45 -10.69 -3.22
CA VAL A 422 -20.40 -10.62 -4.24
C VAL A 422 -20.93 -11.22 -5.54
N ASN A 423 -20.85 -10.47 -6.64
CA ASN A 423 -21.23 -10.94 -7.97
C ASN A 423 -20.13 -10.55 -8.97
N ALA A 424 -19.33 -11.53 -9.38
CA ALA A 424 -18.23 -11.35 -10.31
C ALA A 424 -18.62 -11.53 -11.79
N ARG A 425 -19.93 -11.60 -12.11
CA ARG A 425 -20.38 -11.73 -13.49
C ARG A 425 -20.05 -10.48 -14.29
N PHE A 426 -19.54 -10.65 -15.50
CA PHE A 426 -19.01 -9.61 -16.39
C PHE A 426 -17.80 -8.84 -15.79
N GLY A 427 -17.13 -9.42 -14.78
CA GLY A 427 -16.03 -8.79 -14.07
C GLY A 427 -16.48 -7.80 -12.98
N ASN A 428 -15.56 -7.43 -12.08
CA ASN A 428 -15.82 -6.39 -11.09
C ASN A 428 -15.49 -5.02 -11.72
N GLU A 429 -16.47 -4.25 -12.09
CA GLU A 429 -16.31 -2.88 -12.65
C GLU A 429 -15.61 -1.91 -11.68
N GLY A 430 -15.33 -2.31 -10.44
CA GLY A 430 -14.71 -1.49 -9.40
C GLY A 430 -13.25 -1.83 -9.06
N SER A 431 -12.70 -2.93 -9.54
CA SER A 431 -11.27 -3.24 -9.38
C SER A 431 -10.57 -2.95 -10.71
N GLY A 432 -9.66 -1.99 -10.73
CA GLY A 432 -8.85 -1.64 -11.89
C GLY A 432 -8.00 -2.81 -12.40
N GLY A 433 -8.66 -3.81 -12.97
CA GLY A 433 -8.06 -4.86 -13.74
C GLY A 433 -7.68 -4.31 -15.11
N THR A 434 -6.43 -4.43 -15.49
CA THR A 434 -5.96 -4.13 -16.84
C THR A 434 -6.68 -5.07 -17.81
N THR A 435 -7.68 -4.55 -18.52
CA THR A 435 -8.30 -5.28 -19.64
C THR A 435 -7.35 -5.17 -20.82
N ILE A 436 -6.73 -6.27 -21.20
CA ILE A 436 -5.99 -6.35 -22.46
C ILE A 436 -7.04 -6.59 -23.55
N THR A 437 -7.39 -5.54 -24.29
CA THR A 437 -8.23 -5.67 -25.49
C THR A 437 -7.30 -6.01 -26.64
N VAL A 438 -7.34 -7.25 -27.12
CA VAL A 438 -6.73 -7.64 -28.40
C VAL A 438 -7.76 -7.31 -29.47
N SER A 439 -7.53 -6.26 -30.24
CA SER A 439 -8.30 -6.00 -31.48
C SER A 439 -7.63 -6.75 -32.62
N ASP A 440 -8.43 -7.54 -33.35
CA ASP A 440 -8.02 -8.22 -34.59
C ASP A 440 -7.68 -7.21 -35.71
#